data_57c0ce7d7c7f41d8b98ddcf21426ed2a
#
_entry.id   57c0ce7d7c7f41d8b98ddcf21426ed2a
#
_cell.length_a   1.000
_cell.length_b   1.000
_cell.length_c   1.000
_cell.angle_alpha   90.00
_cell.angle_beta   90.00
_cell.angle_gamma   90.00
#
_symmetry.space_group_name_H-M   'P 1'
#
loop_
_entity.id
_entity.type
_entity.pdbx_description
1 polymer ?
#
loop_
_entity_poly.entity_id
_entity_poly.type
_entity_poly.pdbx_seq_one_letter_code
_entity_poly.pdbx_strand_id
1 'polypeptide(L)'
;GDFLHPRSNITKMASGEPLNDDDRTPWLQALNDAAFAMQRTNKVSLIVCSALKKSYRDILRKGNPNLSFIYLKGDFDVIESRLKARKGHFFKTQMLVTQFETLQEPGADESDVLIVDIDQPLEGVVASTIEVINKGSH
;
A
#
# COMPACT_ATOMS: atom_id res chain seq x y z
N GLY A 1 -1.73 6.01 5.16
CA GLY A 1 -1.15 5.18 6.22
C GLY A 1 0.19 5.64 6.75
N ASP A 2 0.90 6.53 6.04
CA ASP A 2 2.27 6.90 6.45
C ASP A 2 2.34 7.60 7.80
N PHE A 3 1.34 8.39 8.17
CA PHE A 3 1.34 9.11 9.45
C PHE A 3 1.20 8.18 10.67
N LEU A 4 0.89 6.90 10.47
CA LEU A 4 0.83 5.91 11.53
C LEU A 4 2.20 5.28 11.85
N HIS A 5 3.24 5.67 11.12
CA HIS A 5 4.59 5.23 11.46
C HIS A 5 5.05 5.79 12.81
N PRO A 6 5.78 5.00 13.63
CA PRO A 6 6.46 5.53 14.79
C PRO A 6 7.47 6.61 14.41
N ARG A 7 7.78 7.49 15.35
CA ARG A 7 8.75 8.58 15.13
C ARG A 7 10.08 8.05 14.58
N SER A 8 10.57 6.94 15.11
CA SER A 8 11.83 6.33 14.66
C SER A 8 11.82 5.98 13.17
N ASN A 9 10.68 5.49 12.66
CA ASN A 9 10.54 5.19 11.25
C ASN A 9 10.54 6.46 10.39
N ILE A 10 9.84 7.48 10.84
CA ILE A 10 9.78 8.77 10.13
C ILE A 10 11.18 9.38 10.03
N THR A 11 11.93 9.37 11.12
CA THR A 11 13.31 9.86 11.16
C THR A 11 14.23 9.07 10.22
N LYS A 12 14.09 7.74 10.24
CA LYS A 12 14.89 6.85 9.40
C LYS A 12 14.61 7.08 7.91
N MET A 13 13.34 7.19 7.53
CA MET A 13 12.95 7.49 6.15
C MET A 13 13.44 8.87 5.70
N ALA A 14 13.37 9.86 6.57
CA ALA A 14 13.84 11.22 6.27
C ALA A 14 15.35 11.26 6.00
N SER A 15 16.13 10.37 6.61
CA SER A 15 17.57 10.24 6.35
C SER A 15 17.89 9.43 5.10
N GLY A 16 16.86 8.88 4.42
CA GLY A 16 17.04 8.08 3.20
C GLY A 16 17.32 6.61 3.47
N GLU A 17 17.25 6.16 4.72
CA GLU A 17 17.44 4.75 5.04
C GLU A 17 16.16 3.95 4.81
N PRO A 18 16.24 2.76 4.20
CA PRO A 18 15.08 1.88 4.05
C PRO A 18 14.68 1.28 5.41
N LEU A 19 13.40 1.03 5.59
CA LEU A 19 12.87 0.35 6.78
C LEU A 19 13.06 -1.16 6.62
N ASN A 20 13.41 -1.83 7.73
CA ASN A 20 13.42 -3.30 7.79
C ASN A 20 12.08 -3.83 8.31
N ASP A 21 11.97 -5.17 8.43
CA ASP A 21 10.74 -5.81 8.88
C ASP A 21 10.39 -5.43 10.33
N ASP A 22 11.39 -5.35 11.19
CA ASP A 22 11.18 -4.96 12.59
C ASP A 22 10.68 -3.52 12.72
N ASP A 23 11.19 -2.62 11.88
CA ASP A 23 10.73 -1.23 11.83
C ASP A 23 9.25 -1.16 11.44
N ARG A 24 8.82 -2.02 10.52
CA ARG A 24 7.47 -2.00 9.95
C ARG A 24 6.42 -2.66 10.83
N THR A 25 6.80 -3.60 11.68
CA THR A 25 5.83 -4.36 12.49
C THR A 25 4.90 -3.48 13.32
N PRO A 26 5.39 -2.51 14.10
CA PRO A 26 4.47 -1.64 14.86
C PRO A 26 3.59 -0.78 13.95
N TRP A 27 4.09 -0.35 12.80
CA TRP A 27 3.30 0.39 11.82
C TRP A 27 2.18 -0.47 11.23
N LEU A 28 2.48 -1.70 10.83
CA LEU A 28 1.48 -2.62 10.28
C LEU A 28 0.43 -2.97 11.33
N GLN A 29 0.82 -3.13 12.59
CA GLN A 29 -0.13 -3.38 13.67
C GLN A 29 -1.05 -2.18 13.87
N ALA A 30 -0.51 -0.96 13.81
CA ALA A 30 -1.33 0.26 13.90
C ALA A 30 -2.32 0.36 12.74
N LEU A 31 -1.91 -0.02 11.53
CA LEU A 31 -2.79 -0.07 10.36
C LEU A 31 -3.88 -1.14 10.52
N ASN A 32 -3.53 -2.31 11.05
CA ASN A 32 -4.50 -3.37 11.36
C ASN A 32 -5.57 -2.85 12.33
N ASP A 33 -5.15 -2.21 13.41
CA ASP A 33 -6.03 -1.67 14.43
C ASP A 33 -6.93 -0.57 13.84
N ALA A 34 -6.38 0.30 12.98
CA ALA A 34 -7.13 1.33 12.30
C ALA A 34 -8.18 0.72 11.37
N ALA A 35 -7.83 -0.29 10.59
CA ALA A 35 -8.75 -0.98 9.69
C ALA A 35 -9.91 -1.61 10.48
N PHE A 36 -9.60 -2.26 11.59
CA PHE A 36 -10.60 -2.84 12.48
C PHE A 36 -11.57 -1.78 13.02
N ALA A 37 -11.05 -0.66 13.50
CA ALA A 37 -11.86 0.43 14.03
C ALA A 37 -12.72 1.09 12.95
N MET A 38 -12.16 1.33 11.78
CA MET A 38 -12.87 2.01 10.68
C MET A 38 -14.02 1.18 10.12
N GLN A 39 -13.90 -0.15 10.10
CA GLN A 39 -14.99 -1.04 9.65
C GLN A 39 -16.22 -0.92 10.53
N ARG A 40 -16.06 -0.56 11.79
CA ARG A 40 -17.17 -0.45 12.75
C ARG A 40 -17.95 0.85 12.61
N THR A 41 -17.30 1.88 12.06
CA THR A 41 -17.87 3.24 12.03
C THR A 41 -18.21 3.72 10.62
N ASN A 42 -17.62 3.11 9.60
CA ASN A 42 -17.78 3.52 8.21
C ASN A 42 -18.24 2.35 7.35
N LYS A 43 -19.10 2.65 6.38
CA LYS A 43 -19.56 1.66 5.42
C LYS A 43 -18.43 1.20 4.49
N VAL A 44 -17.61 2.15 4.06
CA VAL A 44 -16.41 1.91 3.22
C VAL A 44 -15.29 2.76 3.75
N SER A 45 -14.09 2.19 3.86
CA SER A 45 -12.88 2.91 4.26
C SER A 45 -11.72 2.51 3.38
N LEU A 46 -10.83 3.45 3.10
CA LEU A 46 -9.63 3.23 2.29
C LEU A 46 -8.39 3.59 3.09
N ILE A 47 -7.39 2.72 3.03
CA ILE A 47 -6.07 2.96 3.64
C ILE A 47 -5.01 2.80 2.56
N VAL A 48 -4.18 3.83 2.40
CA VAL A 48 -3.03 3.78 1.49
C VAL A 48 -1.84 3.21 2.26
N CYS A 49 -1.22 2.18 1.71
CA CYS A 49 -0.17 1.43 2.40
C CYS A 49 0.77 0.74 1.40
N SER A 50 2.07 0.76 1.69
CA SER A 50 3.05 -0.03 0.94
C SER A 50 3.17 -1.43 1.53
N ALA A 51 2.19 -2.28 1.27
CA ALA A 51 2.15 -3.66 1.78
C ALA A 51 2.98 -4.58 0.88
N LEU A 52 4.30 -4.41 0.90
CA LEU A 52 5.23 -4.97 -0.08
C LEU A 52 5.41 -6.47 0.01
N LYS A 53 5.39 -7.04 1.21
CA LYS A 53 5.58 -8.48 1.42
C LYS A 53 4.27 -9.16 1.79
N LYS A 54 4.15 -10.43 1.42
CA LYS A 54 3.00 -11.25 1.84
C LYS A 54 2.85 -11.27 3.36
N SER A 55 3.98 -11.36 4.10
CA SER A 55 3.95 -11.32 5.56
C SER A 55 3.35 -10.01 6.10
N TYR A 56 3.59 -8.89 5.45
CA TYR A 56 2.98 -7.61 5.83
C TYR A 56 1.47 -7.64 5.59
N ARG A 57 1.05 -8.16 4.45
CA ARG A 57 -0.37 -8.30 4.12
C ARG A 57 -1.07 -9.25 5.10
N ASP A 58 -0.40 -10.31 5.51
CA ASP A 58 -0.93 -11.27 6.49
C ASP A 58 -1.16 -10.61 7.85
N ILE A 59 -0.26 -9.71 8.27
CA ILE A 59 -0.45 -8.93 9.50
C ILE A 59 -1.72 -8.07 9.39
N LEU A 60 -1.93 -7.42 8.25
CA LEU A 60 -3.11 -6.58 8.01
C LEU A 60 -4.41 -7.39 7.98
N ARG A 61 -4.37 -8.61 7.44
CA ARG A 61 -5.54 -9.49 7.34
C ARG A 61 -6.02 -10.01 8.68
N LYS A 62 -5.12 -10.19 9.62
CA LYS A 62 -5.43 -10.86 10.89
C LYS A 62 -6.53 -10.12 11.64
N GLY A 63 -7.67 -10.80 11.85
CA GLY A 63 -8.81 -10.23 12.53
C GLY A 63 -9.67 -9.28 11.67
N ASN A 64 -9.35 -9.14 10.38
CA ASN A 64 -10.07 -8.26 9.45
C ASN A 64 -10.60 -9.05 8.24
N PRO A 65 -11.62 -9.89 8.41
CA PRO A 65 -12.10 -10.78 7.34
C PRO A 65 -12.68 -10.05 6.13
N ASN A 66 -13.12 -8.81 6.28
CA ASN A 66 -13.72 -8.02 5.19
C ASN A 66 -12.71 -7.10 4.49
N LEU A 67 -11.43 -7.19 4.87
CA LEU A 67 -10.37 -6.41 4.25
C LEU A 67 -10.01 -6.99 2.89
N SER A 68 -9.92 -6.13 1.88
CA SER A 68 -9.41 -6.48 0.56
C SER A 68 -8.29 -5.54 0.18
N PHE A 69 -7.38 -6.02 -0.66
CA PHE A 69 -6.26 -5.22 -1.16
C PHE A 69 -6.49 -4.84 -2.60
N ILE A 70 -6.15 -3.60 -2.94
CA ILE A 70 -6.09 -3.16 -4.33
C ILE A 70 -4.62 -2.95 -4.64
N TYR A 71 -4.06 -3.81 -5.49
CA TYR A 71 -2.68 -3.70 -5.92
C TYR A 71 -2.61 -2.80 -7.15
N LEU A 72 -2.08 -1.60 -6.94
CA LEU A 72 -1.84 -0.65 -8.03
C LEU A 72 -0.50 -1.03 -8.69
N LYS A 73 -0.59 -1.85 -9.73
CA LYS A 73 0.57 -2.44 -10.40
C LYS A 73 1.10 -1.54 -11.50
N GLY A 74 2.40 -1.28 -11.50
CA GLY A 74 3.07 -0.54 -12.55
C GLY A 74 4.55 -0.86 -12.61
N ASP A 75 5.15 -0.69 -13.78
CA ASP A 75 6.59 -0.85 -13.96
C ASP A 75 7.35 0.27 -13.25
N PHE A 76 8.63 0.00 -12.95
CA PHE A 76 9.50 0.97 -12.29
C PHE A 76 9.49 2.32 -13.00
N ASP A 77 9.64 2.33 -14.32
CA ASP A 77 9.74 3.57 -15.11
C ASP A 77 8.47 4.41 -15.01
N VAL A 78 7.29 3.77 -15.03
CA VAL A 78 6.00 4.45 -14.90
C VAL A 78 5.89 5.12 -13.53
N ILE A 79 6.22 4.38 -12.48
CA ILE A 79 6.12 4.88 -11.09
C ILE A 79 7.15 5.98 -10.84
N GLU A 80 8.39 5.80 -11.29
CA GLU A 80 9.43 6.82 -11.16
C GLU A 80 9.02 8.11 -11.84
N SER A 81 8.49 8.03 -13.06
CA SER A 81 8.00 9.17 -13.81
C SER A 81 6.92 9.95 -13.05
N ARG A 82 5.98 9.22 -12.45
CA ARG A 82 4.88 9.84 -11.70
C ARG A 82 5.34 10.46 -10.40
N LEU A 83 6.29 9.86 -9.71
CA LEU A 83 6.86 10.42 -8.49
C LEU A 83 7.62 11.72 -8.78
N LYS A 84 8.38 11.76 -9.86
CA LYS A 84 9.11 12.96 -10.30
C LYS A 84 8.15 14.11 -10.67
N ALA A 85 6.98 13.77 -11.20
CA ALA A 85 5.98 14.77 -11.60
C ALA A 85 5.17 15.33 -10.42
N ARG A 86 5.19 14.69 -9.25
CA ARG A 86 4.45 15.16 -8.07
C ARG A 86 5.09 16.39 -7.46
N LYS A 87 4.36 17.49 -7.43
CA LYS A 87 4.81 18.74 -6.82
C LYS A 87 4.71 18.64 -5.29
N GLY A 88 5.73 19.19 -4.61
CA GLY A 88 5.74 19.26 -3.15
C GLY A 88 6.00 17.92 -2.46
N HIS A 89 6.26 16.87 -3.21
CA HIS A 89 6.59 15.56 -2.67
C HIS A 89 8.04 15.20 -3.02
N PHE A 90 8.82 14.93 -1.99
CA PHE A 90 10.21 14.50 -2.16
C PHE A 90 10.31 12.99 -1.92
N PHE A 91 10.72 12.25 -2.95
CA PHE A 91 10.94 10.81 -2.85
C PHE A 91 12.22 10.44 -3.59
N LYS A 92 13.17 9.86 -2.88
CA LYS A 92 14.46 9.48 -3.47
C LYS A 92 14.30 8.24 -4.34
N THR A 93 14.88 8.28 -5.55
CA THR A 93 14.88 7.15 -6.48
C THR A 93 15.42 5.87 -5.82
N GLN A 94 16.43 5.99 -4.95
CA GLN A 94 16.98 4.83 -4.25
C GLN A 94 15.95 4.15 -3.34
N MET A 95 15.04 4.91 -2.74
CA MET A 95 13.95 4.35 -1.93
C MET A 95 13.01 3.52 -2.82
N LEU A 96 12.72 3.99 -4.01
CA LEU A 96 11.88 3.28 -4.98
C LEU A 96 12.54 1.96 -5.42
N VAL A 97 13.84 1.99 -5.72
CA VAL A 97 14.60 0.78 -6.05
C VAL A 97 14.48 -0.25 -4.91
N THR A 98 14.69 0.18 -3.67
CA THR A 98 14.58 -0.68 -2.49
C THR A 98 13.17 -1.28 -2.36
N GLN A 99 12.14 -0.48 -2.62
CA GLN A 99 10.76 -0.96 -2.56
C GLN A 99 10.47 -2.03 -3.62
N PHE A 100 10.96 -1.84 -4.85
CA PHE A 100 10.81 -2.86 -5.90
C PHE A 100 11.57 -4.14 -5.58
N GLU A 101 12.76 -4.04 -5.00
CA GLU A 101 13.53 -5.22 -4.56
C GLU A 101 12.82 -5.98 -3.45
N THR A 102 12.10 -5.26 -2.57
CA THR A 102 11.38 -5.83 -1.43
C THR A 102 10.02 -6.40 -1.84
N LEU A 103 9.43 -5.87 -2.89
CA LEU A 103 8.07 -6.24 -3.32
C LEU A 103 7.96 -7.74 -3.62
N GLN A 104 7.01 -8.38 -2.97
CA GLN A 104 6.56 -9.73 -3.29
C GLN A 104 5.19 -9.59 -3.94
N GLU A 105 5.12 -9.75 -5.25
CA GLU A 105 3.84 -9.61 -5.95
C GLU A 105 2.84 -10.65 -5.45
N PRO A 106 1.57 -10.24 -5.22
CA PRO A 106 0.55 -11.20 -4.80
C PRO A 106 0.35 -12.31 -5.85
N GLY A 107 0.29 -13.54 -5.38
CA GLY A 107 0.01 -14.70 -6.22
C GLY A 107 -1.46 -15.11 -6.16
N ALA A 108 -1.78 -16.20 -6.85
CA ALA A 108 -3.16 -16.71 -6.90
C ALA A 108 -3.70 -17.16 -5.54
N ASP A 109 -2.83 -17.45 -4.59
CA ASP A 109 -3.18 -17.83 -3.22
C ASP A 109 -3.71 -16.63 -2.40
N GLU A 110 -3.47 -15.41 -2.84
CA GLU A 110 -4.00 -14.19 -2.21
C GLU A 110 -5.29 -13.76 -2.90
N SER A 111 -6.37 -14.47 -2.64
CA SER A 111 -7.67 -14.28 -3.31
C SER A 111 -8.36 -12.95 -2.98
N ASP A 112 -7.91 -12.26 -1.94
CA ASP A 112 -8.42 -10.96 -1.51
C ASP A 112 -7.69 -9.77 -2.15
N VAL A 113 -6.80 -10.04 -3.10
CA VAL A 113 -6.06 -8.99 -3.82
C VAL A 113 -6.65 -8.79 -5.21
N LEU A 114 -7.02 -7.54 -5.51
CA LEU A 114 -7.52 -7.09 -6.80
C LEU A 114 -6.44 -6.26 -7.48
N ILE A 115 -6.13 -6.54 -8.73
CA ILE A 115 -5.04 -5.87 -9.44
C ILE A 115 -5.60 -4.78 -10.35
N VAL A 116 -5.03 -3.58 -10.26
CA VAL A 116 -5.32 -2.45 -11.17
C VAL A 116 -4.01 -2.01 -11.82
N ASP A 117 -3.99 -2.04 -13.16
CA ASP A 117 -2.85 -1.55 -13.93
C ASP A 117 -2.86 -0.02 -13.92
N ILE A 118 -1.76 0.58 -13.46
CA ILE A 118 -1.64 2.04 -13.39
C ILE A 118 -1.00 2.67 -14.62
N ASP A 119 -0.60 1.88 -15.63
CA ASP A 119 -0.07 2.40 -16.89
C ASP A 119 -1.20 2.90 -17.78
N GLN A 120 -1.90 3.92 -17.29
CA GLN A 120 -3.02 4.59 -17.93
C GLN A 120 -3.22 5.95 -17.24
N PRO A 121 -3.99 6.88 -17.83
CA PRO A 121 -4.28 8.16 -17.19
C PRO A 121 -4.93 8.00 -15.81
N LEU A 122 -4.78 8.99 -14.95
CA LEU A 122 -5.32 8.95 -13.58
C LEU A 122 -6.81 8.62 -13.56
N GLU A 123 -7.59 9.22 -14.46
CA GLU A 123 -9.03 8.95 -14.57
C GLU A 123 -9.32 7.47 -14.84
N GLY A 124 -8.49 6.83 -15.65
CA GLY A 124 -8.60 5.40 -15.95
C GLY A 124 -8.27 4.55 -14.74
N VAL A 125 -7.25 4.93 -13.95
CA VAL A 125 -6.89 4.22 -12.71
C VAL A 125 -8.05 4.30 -11.72
N VAL A 126 -8.62 5.48 -11.54
CA VAL A 126 -9.76 5.69 -10.63
C VAL A 126 -10.96 4.85 -11.09
N ALA A 127 -11.31 4.89 -12.37
CA ALA A 127 -12.43 4.13 -12.92
C ALA A 127 -12.23 2.62 -12.76
N SER A 128 -11.03 2.11 -13.05
CA SER A 128 -10.69 0.69 -12.87
C SER A 128 -10.77 0.27 -11.41
N THR A 129 -10.32 1.12 -10.51
CA THR A 129 -10.37 0.87 -9.06
C THR A 129 -11.80 0.76 -8.58
N ILE A 130 -12.65 1.69 -8.98
CA ILE A 130 -14.09 1.67 -8.64
C ILE A 130 -14.75 0.40 -9.16
N GLU A 131 -14.42 0.01 -10.39
CA GLU A 131 -14.97 -1.21 -11.01
C GLU A 131 -14.61 -2.46 -10.20
N VAL A 132 -13.34 -2.63 -9.80
CA VAL A 132 -12.94 -3.81 -9.04
C VAL A 132 -13.53 -3.81 -7.63
N ILE A 133 -13.68 -2.65 -6.99
CA ILE A 133 -14.35 -2.54 -5.69
C ILE A 133 -15.80 -3.00 -5.80
N ASN A 134 -16.52 -2.55 -6.80
CA ASN A 134 -17.92 -2.91 -7.02
C ASN A 134 -18.09 -4.41 -7.30
N LYS A 135 -17.19 -5.00 -8.08
CA LYS A 135 -17.20 -6.44 -8.36
C LYS A 135 -16.85 -7.27 -7.13
N GLY A 136 -15.97 -6.77 -6.26
CA GLY A 136 -15.55 -7.45 -5.05
C GLY A 136 -16.49 -7.31 -3.86
N SER A 137 -17.56 -6.52 -3.99
CA SER A 137 -18.48 -6.19 -2.88
C SER A 137 -19.63 -7.19 -2.69
N HIS A 138 -19.55 -8.31 -3.34
CA HIS A 138 -20.65 -9.31 -3.31
C HIS A 138 -20.46 -10.38 -2.25
#